data_5c04495c292108ede2268afdd9a65646
#
_entry.id   5c04495c292108ede2268afdd9a65646
#
_cell.length_a   1.000
_cell.length_b   1.000
_cell.length_c   1.000
_cell.angle_alpha   90.00
_cell.angle_beta   90.00
_cell.angle_gamma   90.00
#
_symmetry.space_group_name_H-M   'P 1'
#
loop_
_entity.id
_entity.type
_entity.pdbx_description
1 polymer ?
#
loop_
_entity_poly.entity_id
_entity_poly.type
_entity_poly.pdbx_seq_one_letter_code
_entity_poly.pdbx_strand_id
1 'polypeptide(L)'
;MIHTPSDSPFYSKRRISSMTALSKALNISPIELLNLANRADHMYRLASTITKSDGSTRQTWDAYAPLKKVQRNIRRNILDYVVYPAYLTGSLKGCDYKTNATLHAGSTIVINEDITRFFPSTSDTIVHNVWRHFFGFDNEVAECLTKLTTRQGELPQGAITS
;
A
#
# COMPACT_ATOMS: atom_id res chain seq x y z
N MET A 1 -29.06 12.35 4.46
CA MET A 1 -28.82 10.91 4.57
C MET A 1 -27.64 10.72 5.50
N ILE A 2 -27.86 10.12 6.65
CA ILE A 2 -26.81 9.78 7.61
C ILE A 2 -26.07 8.61 6.97
N HIS A 3 -24.86 8.85 6.48
CA HIS A 3 -23.98 7.77 6.00
C HIS A 3 -23.62 6.94 7.24
N THR A 4 -24.22 5.76 7.39
CA THR A 4 -23.67 4.75 8.31
C THR A 4 -22.25 4.45 7.84
N PRO A 5 -21.24 4.53 8.73
CA PRO A 5 -19.88 4.16 8.35
C PRO A 5 -19.90 2.71 7.83
N SER A 6 -19.32 2.48 6.66
CA SER A 6 -19.15 1.12 6.14
C SER A 6 -18.29 0.32 7.13
N ASP A 7 -18.71 -0.88 7.48
CA ASP A 7 -17.93 -1.79 8.33
C ASP A 7 -16.70 -2.37 7.60
N SER A 8 -16.55 -2.08 6.32
CA SER A 8 -15.44 -2.54 5.48
C SER A 8 -14.84 -1.38 4.68
N PRO A 9 -13.54 -1.38 4.41
CA PRO A 9 -12.92 -0.39 3.55
C PRO A 9 -13.45 -0.50 2.12
N PHE A 10 -13.52 0.62 1.40
CA PHE A 10 -13.91 0.63 -0.01
C PHE A 10 -13.19 1.72 -0.80
N TYR A 11 -13.04 1.50 -2.10
CA TYR A 11 -12.48 2.49 -3.02
C TYR A 11 -13.57 3.41 -3.55
N SER A 12 -13.42 4.72 -3.33
CA SER A 12 -14.47 5.71 -3.60
C SER A 12 -14.47 6.27 -5.04
N LYS A 13 -13.53 5.85 -5.89
CA LYS A 13 -13.44 6.28 -7.29
C LYS A 13 -13.84 5.18 -8.25
N ARG A 14 -13.97 5.53 -9.53
CA ARG A 14 -14.18 4.56 -10.60
C ARG A 14 -12.94 3.68 -10.79
N ARG A 15 -13.17 2.40 -11.09
CA ARG A 15 -12.10 1.46 -11.43
C ARG A 15 -11.29 1.94 -12.64
N ILE A 16 -10.00 1.66 -12.63
CA ILE A 16 -9.12 1.91 -13.76
C ILE A 16 -9.10 0.65 -14.64
N SER A 17 -9.57 0.77 -15.88
CA SER A 17 -9.82 -0.37 -16.77
C SER A 17 -8.88 -0.41 -17.99
N SER A 18 -7.84 0.42 -18.02
CA SER A 18 -6.86 0.37 -19.12
C SER A 18 -5.53 1.03 -18.73
N MET A 19 -4.45 0.64 -19.40
CA MET A 19 -3.14 1.26 -19.23
C MET A 19 -3.15 2.75 -19.61
N THR A 20 -3.96 3.16 -20.57
CA THR A 20 -4.13 4.57 -20.91
C THR A 20 -4.77 5.36 -19.77
N ALA A 21 -5.78 4.80 -19.09
CA ALA A 21 -6.39 5.44 -17.94
C ALA A 21 -5.42 5.48 -16.75
N LEU A 22 -4.65 4.41 -16.51
CA LEU A 22 -3.61 4.36 -15.48
C LEU A 22 -2.52 5.42 -15.75
N SER A 23 -2.02 5.52 -16.97
CA SER A 23 -0.98 6.50 -17.32
C SER A 23 -1.44 7.94 -17.10
N LYS A 24 -2.70 8.25 -17.41
CA LYS A 24 -3.31 9.56 -17.10
C LYS A 24 -3.40 9.79 -15.59
N ALA A 25 -3.87 8.78 -14.83
CA ALA A 25 -3.98 8.87 -13.38
C ALA A 25 -2.62 9.08 -12.71
N LEU A 26 -1.56 8.48 -13.25
CA LEU A 26 -0.21 8.58 -12.69
C LEU A 26 0.63 9.72 -13.30
N ASN A 27 0.10 10.46 -14.26
CA ASN A 27 0.78 11.53 -14.99
C ASN A 27 2.16 11.11 -15.54
N ILE A 28 2.15 10.01 -16.29
CA ILE A 28 3.32 9.41 -16.94
C ILE A 28 2.86 8.79 -18.27
N SER A 29 3.68 8.82 -19.31
CA SER A 29 3.30 8.20 -20.60
C SER A 29 3.17 6.67 -20.48
N PRO A 30 2.31 6.00 -21.28
CA PRO A 30 2.16 4.54 -21.23
C PRO A 30 3.48 3.79 -21.43
N ILE A 31 4.32 4.26 -22.36
CA ILE A 31 5.62 3.64 -22.67
C ILE A 31 6.57 3.76 -21.47
N GLU A 32 6.67 4.95 -20.88
CA GLU A 32 7.51 5.16 -19.70
C GLU A 32 7.00 4.36 -18.49
N LEU A 33 5.68 4.27 -18.31
CA LEU A 33 5.06 3.49 -17.25
C LEU A 33 5.42 2.00 -17.35
N LEU A 34 5.28 1.40 -18.54
CA LEU A 34 5.64 0.00 -18.79
C LEU A 34 7.15 -0.23 -18.61
N ASN A 35 7.98 0.65 -19.15
CA ASN A 35 9.44 0.58 -18.98
C ASN A 35 9.85 0.67 -17.51
N LEU A 36 9.18 1.52 -16.74
CA LEU A 36 9.42 1.66 -15.30
C LEU A 36 8.98 0.41 -14.54
N ALA A 37 7.78 -0.11 -14.82
CA ALA A 37 7.26 -1.30 -14.18
C ALA A 37 8.17 -2.52 -14.42
N ASN A 38 8.69 -2.70 -15.63
CA ASN A 38 9.61 -3.81 -15.96
C ASN A 38 10.97 -3.72 -15.28
N ARG A 39 11.37 -2.55 -14.78
CA ARG A 39 12.64 -2.34 -14.06
C ARG A 39 12.46 -2.06 -12.59
N ALA A 40 11.21 -1.96 -12.10
CA ALA A 40 10.90 -1.49 -10.75
C ALA A 40 11.60 -2.30 -9.66
N ASP A 41 11.72 -3.61 -9.86
CA ASP A 41 12.36 -4.52 -8.90
C ASP A 41 13.84 -4.15 -8.60
N HIS A 42 14.53 -3.59 -9.58
CA HIS A 42 15.92 -3.11 -9.44
C HIS A 42 16.03 -1.64 -9.03
N MET A 43 14.91 -0.97 -8.79
CA MET A 43 14.88 0.47 -8.49
C MET A 43 14.71 0.77 -7.00
N TYR A 44 15.22 -0.09 -6.15
CA TYR A 44 15.27 0.11 -4.71
C TYR A 44 16.70 0.09 -4.18
N ARG A 45 16.93 0.84 -3.13
CA ARG A 45 18.15 0.82 -2.32
C ARG A 45 17.82 0.48 -0.88
N LEU A 46 18.74 -0.16 -0.19
CA LEU A 46 18.66 -0.35 1.24
C LEU A 46 18.69 1.03 1.93
N ALA A 47 17.65 1.36 2.68
CA ALA A 47 17.55 2.61 3.41
C ALA A 47 18.09 2.50 4.84
N SER A 48 17.73 1.42 5.55
CA SER A 48 18.26 1.12 6.87
C SER A 48 18.21 -0.37 7.19
N THR A 49 19.08 -0.79 8.11
CA THR A 49 19.02 -2.12 8.74
C THR A 49 19.00 -1.89 10.25
N ILE A 50 18.01 -2.47 10.92
CA ILE A 50 17.85 -2.40 12.36
C ILE A 50 17.99 -3.83 12.91
N THR A 51 18.90 -4.05 13.85
CA THR A 51 19.00 -5.31 14.58
C THR A 51 18.04 -5.25 15.76
N LYS A 52 17.17 -6.23 15.86
CA LYS A 52 16.23 -6.38 16.97
C LYS A 52 16.92 -7.02 18.19
N SER A 53 16.25 -6.95 19.34
CA SER A 53 16.74 -7.57 20.58
C SER A 53 16.93 -9.11 20.50
N ASP A 54 16.20 -9.77 19.61
CA ASP A 54 16.30 -11.20 19.33
C ASP A 54 17.43 -11.57 18.34
N GLY A 55 18.25 -10.59 17.91
CA GLY A 55 19.32 -10.77 16.93
C GLY A 55 18.86 -10.78 15.46
N SER A 56 17.56 -10.81 15.20
CA SER A 56 17.05 -10.72 13.82
C SER A 56 17.24 -9.33 13.23
N THR A 57 17.32 -9.22 11.90
CA THR A 57 17.46 -7.94 11.21
C THR A 57 16.17 -7.55 10.51
N ARG A 58 15.88 -6.25 10.55
CA ARG A 58 14.79 -5.61 9.82
C ARG A 58 15.37 -4.62 8.82
N GLN A 59 15.14 -4.87 7.55
CA GLN A 59 15.58 -3.98 6.48
C GLN A 59 14.44 -3.13 5.94
N THR A 60 14.72 -1.86 5.69
CA THR A 60 13.80 -0.97 4.99
C THR A 60 14.37 -0.55 3.65
N TRP A 61 13.50 -0.32 2.69
CA TRP A 61 13.85 -0.05 1.31
C TRP A 61 13.30 1.31 0.87
N ASP A 62 14.11 2.04 0.12
CA ASP A 62 13.72 3.31 -0.49
C ASP A 62 13.84 3.22 -2.01
N ALA A 63 12.79 3.65 -2.72
CA ALA A 63 12.80 3.65 -4.17
C ALA A 63 13.65 4.80 -4.72
N TYR A 64 14.38 4.57 -5.83
CA TYR A 64 15.03 5.65 -6.59
C TYR A 64 14.02 6.64 -7.17
N ALA A 65 14.48 7.86 -7.44
CA ALA A 65 13.64 9.01 -7.77
C ALA A 65 12.54 8.76 -8.84
N PRO A 66 12.77 8.11 -9.98
CA PRO A 66 11.72 7.85 -10.96
C PRO A 66 10.59 6.97 -10.41
N LEU A 67 10.92 5.85 -9.77
CA LEU A 67 9.93 4.96 -9.17
C LEU A 67 9.22 5.64 -8.00
N LYS A 68 9.98 6.32 -7.15
CA LYS A 68 9.45 7.07 -6.01
C LYS A 68 8.42 8.13 -6.41
N LYS A 69 8.64 8.82 -7.54
CA LYS A 69 7.69 9.79 -8.09
C LYS A 69 6.37 9.10 -8.47
N VAL A 70 6.44 7.98 -9.18
CA VAL A 70 5.24 7.22 -9.58
C VAL A 70 4.52 6.64 -8.36
N GLN A 71 5.23 6.11 -7.39
CA GLN A 71 4.63 5.64 -6.13
C GLN A 71 3.90 6.76 -5.35
N ARG A 72 4.44 7.99 -5.35
CA ARG A 72 3.70 9.15 -4.79
C ARG A 72 2.41 9.44 -5.55
N ASN A 73 2.42 9.30 -6.87
CA ASN A 73 1.23 9.51 -7.67
C ASN A 73 0.21 8.37 -7.46
N ILE A 74 0.66 7.11 -7.32
CA ILE A 74 -0.21 5.99 -6.92
C ILE A 74 -0.88 6.32 -5.58
N ARG A 75 -0.11 6.73 -4.57
CA ARG A 75 -0.66 7.10 -3.27
C ARG A 75 -1.70 8.20 -3.41
N ARG A 76 -1.35 9.35 -4.02
CA ARG A 76 -2.23 10.53 -4.10
C ARG A 76 -3.47 10.32 -4.95
N ASN A 77 -3.34 9.59 -6.07
CA ASN A 77 -4.39 9.52 -7.07
C ASN A 77 -5.21 8.22 -7.01
N ILE A 78 -4.76 7.24 -6.21
CA ILE A 78 -5.44 5.97 -6.04
C ILE A 78 -5.65 5.66 -4.55
N LEU A 79 -4.58 5.48 -3.74
CA LEU A 79 -4.70 4.99 -2.37
C LEU A 79 -5.38 5.99 -1.42
N ASP A 80 -5.15 7.29 -1.58
CA ASP A 80 -5.77 8.33 -0.75
C ASP A 80 -7.30 8.43 -0.96
N TYR A 81 -7.87 7.69 -1.93
CA TYR A 81 -9.32 7.57 -2.17
C TYR A 81 -9.94 6.30 -1.57
N VAL A 82 -9.19 5.56 -0.78
CA VAL A 82 -9.76 4.47 0.02
C VAL A 82 -10.40 5.09 1.26
N VAL A 83 -11.67 4.77 1.47
CA VAL A 83 -12.40 5.13 2.68
C VAL A 83 -12.26 3.98 3.66
N TYR A 84 -11.76 4.28 4.85
CA TYR A 84 -11.53 3.29 5.89
C TYR A 84 -12.62 3.33 6.97
N PRO A 85 -12.97 2.20 7.57
CA PRO A 85 -13.89 2.17 8.70
C PRO A 85 -13.27 2.83 9.94
N ALA A 86 -14.12 3.32 10.86
CA ALA A 86 -13.70 4.09 12.01
C ALA A 86 -12.78 3.33 13.00
N TYR A 87 -12.83 2.00 13.00
CA TYR A 87 -11.97 1.18 13.86
C TYR A 87 -10.52 1.08 13.36
N LEU A 88 -10.26 1.41 12.10
CA LEU A 88 -8.92 1.40 11.54
C LEU A 88 -8.23 2.73 11.83
N THR A 89 -7.35 2.74 12.81
CA THR A 89 -6.64 3.96 13.26
C THR A 89 -5.15 3.96 12.89
N GLY A 90 -4.62 2.82 12.47
CA GLY A 90 -3.20 2.67 12.15
C GLY A 90 -2.81 3.39 10.86
N SER A 91 -1.75 4.23 10.92
CA SER A 91 -1.16 4.93 9.76
C SER A 91 -2.10 5.84 8.97
N LEU A 92 -3.23 6.22 9.54
CA LEU A 92 -4.18 7.14 8.94
C LEU A 92 -3.94 8.59 9.41
N LYS A 93 -4.15 9.54 8.49
CA LYS A 93 -4.04 10.96 8.81
C LYS A 93 -5.06 11.36 9.87
N GLY A 94 -4.59 12.02 10.93
CA GLY A 94 -5.45 12.46 12.04
C GLY A 94 -5.71 11.40 13.10
N CYS A 95 -5.16 10.19 12.93
CA CYS A 95 -5.18 9.12 13.94
C CYS A 95 -3.78 8.92 14.53
N ASP A 96 -3.73 8.63 15.81
CA ASP A 96 -2.51 8.31 16.54
C ASP A 96 -2.74 7.15 17.52
N TYR A 97 -1.68 6.74 18.22
CA TYR A 97 -1.78 5.67 19.21
C TYR A 97 -2.70 6.00 20.39
N LYS A 98 -2.88 7.29 20.73
CA LYS A 98 -3.81 7.75 21.77
C LYS A 98 -5.25 7.53 21.33
N THR A 99 -5.56 7.91 20.09
CA THR A 99 -6.88 7.68 19.47
C THR A 99 -7.22 6.18 19.52
N ASN A 100 -6.26 5.32 19.13
CA ASN A 100 -6.44 3.87 19.22
C ASN A 100 -6.69 3.41 20.66
N ALA A 101 -5.86 3.82 21.61
CA ALA A 101 -6.01 3.46 23.01
C ALA A 101 -7.36 3.89 23.59
N THR A 102 -7.88 5.05 23.19
CA THR A 102 -9.18 5.58 23.65
C THR A 102 -10.34 4.68 23.24
N LEU A 103 -10.26 3.99 22.09
CA LEU A 103 -11.29 3.02 21.66
C LEU A 103 -11.43 1.82 22.61
N HIS A 104 -10.38 1.52 23.37
CA HIS A 104 -10.34 0.40 24.32
C HIS A 104 -10.49 0.84 25.77
N ALA A 105 -10.63 2.15 26.03
CA ALA A 105 -10.79 2.68 27.38
C ALA A 105 -12.08 2.15 28.03
N GLY A 106 -11.98 1.64 29.26
CA GLY A 106 -13.11 1.04 29.99
C GLY A 106 -13.43 -0.40 29.64
N SER A 107 -12.70 -1.03 28.72
CA SER A 107 -12.86 -2.44 28.40
C SER A 107 -12.30 -3.31 29.55
N THR A 108 -13.03 -4.34 29.96
CA THR A 108 -12.59 -5.30 31.01
C THR A 108 -11.46 -6.19 30.50
N ILE A 109 -11.45 -6.51 29.20
CA ILE A 109 -10.45 -7.36 28.55
C ILE A 109 -10.03 -6.71 27.25
N VAL A 110 -8.72 -6.65 26.98
CA VAL A 110 -8.14 -6.22 25.70
C VAL A 110 -7.22 -7.33 25.20
N ILE A 111 -7.46 -7.78 23.96
CA ILE A 111 -6.62 -8.79 23.29
C ILE A 111 -5.83 -8.07 22.20
N ASN A 112 -4.50 -8.27 22.20
CA ASN A 112 -3.61 -7.75 21.17
C ASN A 112 -3.05 -8.90 20.35
N GLU A 113 -3.19 -8.79 19.02
CA GLU A 113 -2.58 -9.71 18.05
C GLU A 113 -1.76 -8.93 17.04
N ASP A 114 -0.66 -9.50 16.54
CA ASP A 114 0.22 -8.90 15.54
C ASP A 114 0.54 -9.91 14.43
N ILE A 115 0.58 -9.44 13.20
CA ILE A 115 0.92 -10.28 12.05
C ILE A 115 2.43 -10.41 11.95
N THR A 116 2.93 -11.61 12.19
CA THR A 116 4.35 -11.91 12.09
C THR A 116 4.86 -11.67 10.67
N ARG A 117 5.94 -10.86 10.57
CA ARG A 117 6.61 -10.57 9.30
C ARG A 117 5.64 -10.03 8.22
N PHE A 118 4.74 -9.14 8.56
CA PHE A 118 3.70 -8.61 7.66
C PHE A 118 4.22 -8.30 6.24
N PHE A 119 5.28 -7.50 6.09
CA PHE A 119 5.80 -7.09 4.79
C PHE A 119 6.33 -8.27 3.97
N PRO A 120 7.25 -9.12 4.46
CA PRO A 120 7.70 -10.30 3.72
C PRO A 120 6.60 -11.33 3.46
N SER A 121 5.58 -11.40 4.32
CA SER A 121 4.45 -12.31 4.13
C SER A 121 3.40 -11.79 3.13
N THR A 122 3.48 -10.49 2.76
CA THR A 122 2.61 -9.89 1.75
C THR A 122 3.25 -10.04 0.38
N SER A 123 2.95 -11.17 -0.29
CA SER A 123 3.48 -11.48 -1.61
C SER A 123 2.93 -10.59 -2.72
N ASP A 124 3.59 -10.55 -3.86
CA ASP A 124 3.11 -9.92 -5.09
C ASP A 124 1.72 -10.44 -5.52
N THR A 125 1.44 -11.72 -5.30
CA THR A 125 0.13 -12.32 -5.55
C THR A 125 -0.95 -11.69 -4.66
N ILE A 126 -0.67 -11.46 -3.39
CA ILE A 126 -1.60 -10.78 -2.48
C ILE A 126 -1.82 -9.34 -2.94
N VAL A 127 -0.74 -8.62 -3.27
CA VAL A 127 -0.82 -7.24 -3.76
C VAL A 127 -1.60 -7.16 -5.08
N HIS A 128 -1.37 -8.09 -6.01
CA HIS A 128 -2.12 -8.20 -7.26
C HIS A 128 -3.62 -8.41 -6.99
N ASN A 129 -3.97 -9.32 -6.07
CA ASN A 129 -5.35 -9.59 -5.70
C ASN A 129 -6.04 -8.36 -5.08
N VAL A 130 -5.31 -7.55 -4.31
CA VAL A 130 -5.83 -6.27 -3.80
C VAL A 130 -6.19 -5.34 -4.97
N TRP A 131 -5.30 -5.15 -5.96
CA TRP A 131 -5.60 -4.34 -7.13
C TRP A 131 -6.76 -4.88 -7.95
N ARG A 132 -6.85 -6.21 -8.11
CA ARG A 132 -7.92 -6.87 -8.89
C ARG A 132 -9.26 -6.84 -8.20
N HIS A 133 -9.32 -7.24 -6.95
CA HIS A 133 -10.60 -7.56 -6.29
C HIS A 133 -11.08 -6.43 -5.38
N PHE A 134 -10.19 -5.75 -4.67
CA PHE A 134 -10.58 -4.62 -3.83
C PHE A 134 -10.78 -3.34 -4.66
N PHE A 135 -9.83 -2.99 -5.53
CA PHE A 135 -9.96 -1.81 -6.41
C PHE A 135 -10.81 -2.09 -7.66
N GLY A 136 -11.00 -3.35 -8.03
CA GLY A 136 -11.75 -3.76 -9.21
C GLY A 136 -11.05 -3.41 -10.53
N PHE A 137 -9.72 -3.22 -10.54
CA PHE A 137 -8.96 -2.84 -11.73
C PHE A 137 -8.80 -4.01 -12.70
N ASP A 138 -8.63 -3.72 -13.98
CA ASP A 138 -8.39 -4.75 -14.99
C ASP A 138 -7.02 -5.41 -14.77
N ASN A 139 -6.85 -6.64 -15.28
CA ASN A 139 -5.69 -7.48 -14.99
C ASN A 139 -4.36 -6.79 -15.36
N GLU A 140 -4.28 -6.22 -16.55
CA GLU A 140 -3.08 -5.53 -17.03
C GLU A 140 -2.69 -4.34 -16.12
N VAL A 141 -3.68 -3.60 -15.63
CA VAL A 141 -3.49 -2.49 -14.70
C VAL A 141 -3.00 -3.02 -13.34
N ALA A 142 -3.60 -4.09 -12.84
CA ALA A 142 -3.21 -4.72 -11.58
C ALA A 142 -1.78 -5.27 -11.64
N GLU A 143 -1.40 -5.95 -12.73
CA GLU A 143 -0.04 -6.43 -12.95
C GLU A 143 0.99 -5.29 -12.95
N CYS A 144 0.69 -4.20 -13.67
CA CYS A 144 1.56 -3.03 -13.72
C CYS A 144 1.73 -2.39 -12.33
N LEU A 145 0.63 -2.18 -11.60
CA LEU A 145 0.67 -1.62 -10.25
C LEU A 145 1.40 -2.54 -9.26
N THR A 146 1.22 -3.85 -9.37
CA THR A 146 1.94 -4.83 -8.56
C THR A 146 3.46 -4.67 -8.75
N LYS A 147 3.94 -4.69 -10.00
CA LYS A 147 5.37 -4.47 -10.30
C LYS A 147 5.91 -3.15 -9.74
N LEU A 148 5.12 -2.08 -9.76
CA LEU A 148 5.53 -0.76 -9.26
C LEU A 148 5.54 -0.66 -7.73
N THR A 149 4.89 -1.58 -7.03
CA THR A 149 4.67 -1.50 -5.58
C THR A 149 5.26 -2.67 -4.79
N THR A 150 5.77 -3.70 -5.47
CA THR A 150 6.48 -4.82 -4.86
C THR A 150 7.98 -4.80 -5.20
N ARG A 151 8.76 -5.59 -4.49
CA ARG A 151 10.18 -5.81 -4.70
C ARG A 151 10.52 -7.27 -4.41
N GLN A 152 11.11 -7.96 -5.40
CA GLN A 152 11.50 -9.38 -5.27
C GLN A 152 10.36 -10.28 -4.76
N GLY A 153 9.13 -10.04 -5.27
CA GLY A 153 7.95 -10.82 -4.93
C GLY A 153 7.29 -10.47 -3.59
N GLU A 154 7.74 -9.44 -2.88
CA GLU A 154 7.25 -9.04 -1.56
C GLU A 154 6.88 -7.54 -1.50
N LEU A 155 6.08 -7.16 -0.51
CA LEU A 155 5.83 -5.75 -0.22
C LEU A 155 7.05 -5.11 0.47
N PRO A 156 7.73 -4.14 -0.16
CA PRO A 156 8.95 -3.57 0.41
C PRO A 156 8.65 -2.70 1.63
N GLN A 157 9.20 -3.04 2.78
CA GLN A 157 9.05 -2.24 3.98
C GLN A 157 9.71 -0.86 3.83
N GLY A 158 8.97 0.22 4.13
CA GLY A 158 9.43 1.60 4.06
C GLY A 158 9.17 2.31 2.73
N ALA A 159 8.69 1.60 1.71
CA ALA A 159 8.28 2.24 0.46
C ALA A 159 7.00 3.07 0.64
N ILE A 160 6.80 4.07 -0.24
CA ILE A 160 5.69 5.03 -0.12
C ILE A 160 4.31 4.38 -0.21
N THR A 161 4.21 3.29 -0.95
CA THR A 161 2.96 2.56 -1.21
C THR A 161 2.74 1.37 -0.27
N SER A 162 3.68 1.11 0.63
CA SER A 162 3.60 0.04 1.61
C SER A 162 2.91 0.52 2.88
#